data_365724760041c608727ce8b4a2244e15
#
_entry.id   365724760041c608727ce8b4a2244e15
#
_cell.length_a   1.000
_cell.length_b   1.000
_cell.length_c   1.000
_cell.angle_alpha   90.00
_cell.angle_beta   90.00
_cell.angle_gamma   90.00
#
_symmetry.space_group_name_H-M   'P 1'
#
loop_
_entity.id
_entity.type
_entity.pdbx_description
1 polymer ?
#
loop_
_entity_poly.entity_id
_entity_poly.type
_entity_poly.pdbx_seq_one_letter_code
_entity_poly.pdbx_strand_id
1 'polypeptide(L)'
;GEIELVDVHARNPGTLLFLCAQGKHSIAGFSSLGARGKRAELVADEAVNDFFLFLESGAALDCHLADQLLIYLATVPGKQQFTTSKVTQHLLTNGWVIEKFLPVKFKIEGGLGEPGTVVKRDI
;
A
#
# COMPACT_ATOMS: atom_id res chain seq x y z
N GLY A 1 3.71 1.42 21.56
CA GLY A 1 3.90 0.37 20.58
C GLY A 1 4.79 -0.74 21.12
N GLU A 2 4.63 -1.91 20.58
CA GLU A 2 5.46 -3.07 20.91
C GLU A 2 6.47 -3.31 19.80
N ILE A 3 7.68 -3.74 20.15
CA ILE A 3 8.70 -4.17 19.20
C ILE A 3 8.92 -5.65 19.42
N GLU A 4 8.71 -6.42 18.38
CA GLU A 4 8.97 -7.85 18.35
C GLU A 4 10.20 -8.13 17.49
N LEU A 5 11.14 -8.92 18.02
CA LEU A 5 12.28 -9.42 17.26
C LEU A 5 12.01 -10.86 16.86
N VAL A 6 12.00 -11.12 15.55
CA VAL A 6 11.78 -12.45 15.00
C VAL A 6 13.01 -12.87 14.22
N ASP A 7 13.59 -14.00 14.59
CA ASP A 7 14.67 -14.61 13.85
C ASP A 7 14.13 -15.82 13.08
N VAL A 8 14.31 -15.81 11.76
CA VAL A 8 13.82 -16.87 10.87
C VAL A 8 14.96 -17.49 10.10
N HIS A 9 14.89 -18.81 9.92
CA HIS A 9 15.84 -19.51 9.08
C HIS A 9 15.66 -19.12 7.61
N ALA A 10 16.72 -18.58 7.00
CA ALA A 10 16.71 -18.18 5.59
C ALA A 10 17.99 -18.67 4.89
N ARG A 11 17.88 -18.92 3.58
CA ARG A 11 19.00 -19.35 2.77
C ARG A 11 20.09 -18.28 2.68
N ASN A 12 19.68 -17.03 2.59
CA ASN A 12 20.60 -15.88 2.55
C ASN A 12 20.31 -14.95 3.73
N PRO A 13 21.34 -14.34 4.33
CA PRO A 13 21.12 -13.36 5.40
C PRO A 13 20.44 -12.12 4.88
N GLY A 14 19.54 -11.58 5.67
CA GLY A 14 18.80 -10.35 5.37
C GLY A 14 18.06 -9.86 6.59
N THR A 15 17.67 -8.60 6.57
CA THR A 15 16.84 -7.98 7.60
C THR A 15 15.66 -7.28 6.97
N LEU A 16 14.52 -7.34 7.65
CA LEU A 16 13.30 -6.65 7.30
C LEU A 16 12.79 -5.94 8.56
N LEU A 17 12.51 -4.66 8.45
CA LEU A 17 11.69 -3.96 9.42
C LEU A 17 10.27 -3.85 8.87
N PHE A 18 9.29 -4.26 9.66
CA PHE A 18 7.88 -4.11 9.34
C PHE A 18 7.18 -3.31 10.43
N LEU A 19 6.55 -2.22 10.05
CA LEU A 19 5.73 -1.38 10.92
C LEU A 19 4.28 -1.60 10.58
N CYS A 20 3.50 -2.09 11.55
CA CYS A 20 2.05 -2.24 11.42
C CYS A 20 1.36 -1.13 12.21
N ALA A 21 0.56 -0.34 11.53
CA ALA A 21 -0.26 0.70 12.14
C ALA A 21 -1.72 0.29 12.09
N GLN A 22 -2.34 0.19 13.27
CA GLN A 22 -3.75 -0.16 13.40
C GLN A 22 -4.53 1.05 13.88
N GLY A 23 -5.43 1.53 13.03
CA GLY A 23 -6.38 2.57 13.35
C GLY A 23 -7.74 2.00 13.77
N LYS A 24 -8.71 2.88 14.01
CA LYS A 24 -10.08 2.47 14.40
C LYS A 24 -10.79 1.68 13.29
N HIS A 25 -10.57 2.05 12.03
CA HIS A 25 -11.27 1.49 10.87
C HIS A 25 -10.34 1.03 9.75
N SER A 26 -9.03 1.11 9.96
CA SER A 26 -8.04 0.76 8.95
C SER A 26 -6.80 0.13 9.56
N ILE A 27 -6.09 -0.61 8.76
CA ILE A 27 -4.78 -1.15 9.07
C ILE A 27 -3.85 -0.79 7.92
N ALA A 28 -2.61 -0.41 8.23
CA ALA A 28 -1.59 -0.09 7.24
C ALA A 28 -0.26 -0.74 7.61
N GLY A 29 0.50 -1.13 6.61
CA GLY A 29 1.80 -1.76 6.79
C GLY A 29 2.88 -1.05 5.99
N PHE A 30 4.04 -0.88 6.62
CA PHE A 30 5.21 -0.23 6.04
C PHE A 30 6.43 -1.09 6.28
N SER A 31 7.20 -1.34 5.25
CA SER A 31 8.38 -2.18 5.35
C SER A 31 9.62 -1.50 4.78
N SER A 32 10.75 -1.82 5.36
CA SER A 32 12.04 -1.43 4.83
C SER A 32 13.02 -2.59 4.92
N LEU A 33 13.78 -2.79 3.85
CA LEU A 33 14.76 -3.86 3.77
C LEU A 33 16.14 -3.37 4.17
N GLY A 34 16.83 -4.15 4.98
CA GLY A 34 18.25 -3.99 5.19
C GLY A 34 19.05 -4.35 3.95
N ALA A 35 20.18 -3.72 3.79
CA ALA A 35 21.13 -4.01 2.71
C ALA A 35 22.55 -3.89 3.25
N ARG A 36 23.49 -4.54 2.58
CA ARG A 36 24.92 -4.46 2.94
C ARG A 36 25.39 -3.01 2.86
N GLY A 37 25.97 -2.51 3.95
CA GLY A 37 26.42 -1.13 4.06
C GLY A 37 25.34 -0.11 4.41
N LYS A 38 24.08 -0.53 4.49
CA LYS A 38 22.96 0.32 4.91
C LYS A 38 22.84 0.33 6.43
N ARG A 39 22.88 1.50 7.01
CA ARG A 39 22.77 1.66 8.47
C ARG A 39 21.36 1.28 8.95
N ALA A 40 21.27 0.69 10.15
CA ALA A 40 20.00 0.27 10.73
C ALA A 40 19.03 1.45 10.94
N GLU A 41 19.56 2.62 11.30
CA GLU A 41 18.78 3.83 11.48
C GLU A 41 18.10 4.25 10.16
N LEU A 42 18.79 4.11 9.03
CA LEU A 42 18.22 4.43 7.73
C LEU A 42 17.07 3.47 7.34
N VAL A 43 17.20 2.19 7.70
CA VAL A 43 16.14 1.21 7.51
C VAL A 43 14.89 1.59 8.32
N ALA A 44 15.09 2.01 9.57
CA ALA A 44 14.01 2.47 10.43
C ALA A 44 13.37 3.78 9.91
N ASP A 45 14.19 4.75 9.52
CA ASP A 45 13.72 6.05 9.01
C ASP A 45 12.85 5.89 7.75
N GLU A 46 13.20 5.00 6.84
CA GLU A 46 12.40 4.74 5.64
C GLU A 46 10.98 4.28 5.99
N ALA A 47 10.84 3.26 6.85
CA ALA A 47 9.53 2.75 7.25
C ALA A 47 8.70 3.80 8.03
N VAL A 48 9.35 4.54 8.91
CA VAL A 48 8.71 5.58 9.72
C VAL A 48 8.28 6.77 8.87
N ASN A 49 9.10 7.19 7.91
CA ASN A 49 8.74 8.26 6.98
C ASN A 49 7.53 7.89 6.12
N ASP A 50 7.49 6.67 5.59
CA ASP A 50 6.34 6.19 4.83
C ASP A 50 5.06 6.17 5.69
N PHE A 51 5.17 5.77 6.95
CA PHE A 51 4.05 5.83 7.90
C PHE A 51 3.57 7.26 8.13
N PHE A 52 4.47 8.22 8.34
CA PHE A 52 4.07 9.61 8.52
C PHE A 52 3.42 10.21 7.28
N LEU A 53 3.94 9.92 6.09
CA LEU A 53 3.31 10.35 4.83
C LEU A 53 1.88 9.79 4.69
N PHE A 54 1.68 8.54 5.09
CA PHE A 54 0.34 7.94 5.14
C PHE A 54 -0.58 8.70 6.11
N LEU A 55 -0.13 8.98 7.33
CA LEU A 55 -0.92 9.72 8.32
C LEU A 55 -1.28 11.12 7.83
N GLU A 56 -0.33 11.85 7.26
CA GLU A 56 -0.54 13.21 6.76
C GLU A 56 -1.53 13.24 5.60
N SER A 57 -1.57 12.20 4.77
CA SER A 57 -2.50 12.11 3.64
C SER A 57 -3.97 12.03 4.06
N GLY A 58 -4.26 11.57 5.28
CA GLY A 58 -5.62 11.31 5.75
C GLY A 58 -6.35 10.20 5.00
N ALA A 59 -5.65 9.45 4.15
CA ALA A 59 -6.23 8.38 3.33
C ALA A 59 -6.59 7.15 4.17
N ALA A 60 -7.55 6.38 3.67
CA ALA A 60 -7.97 5.13 4.31
C ALA A 60 -6.96 4.00 4.12
N LEU A 61 -6.28 3.95 2.97
CA LEU A 61 -5.37 2.87 2.60
C LEU A 61 -3.98 3.41 2.24
N ASP A 62 -2.96 2.67 2.64
CA ASP A 62 -1.61 2.88 2.12
C ASP A 62 -1.52 2.48 0.63
N CYS A 63 -0.48 2.93 -0.04
CA CYS A 63 -0.34 2.75 -1.49
C CYS A 63 -0.18 1.29 -1.92
N HIS A 64 0.38 0.43 -1.07
CA HIS A 64 0.56 -0.99 -1.39
C HIS A 64 -0.75 -1.76 -1.25
N LEU A 65 -1.49 -1.52 -0.17
CA LEU A 65 -2.80 -2.13 0.02
C LEU A 65 -3.80 -1.65 -1.04
N ALA A 66 -3.70 -0.39 -1.46
CA ALA A 66 -4.57 0.18 -2.49
C ALA A 66 -4.49 -0.59 -3.81
N ASP A 67 -3.29 -0.92 -4.29
CA ASP A 67 -3.15 -1.65 -5.56
C ASP A 67 -3.54 -3.13 -5.43
N GLN A 68 -3.27 -3.74 -4.29
CA GLN A 68 -3.62 -5.14 -4.02
C GLN A 68 -5.13 -5.37 -3.91
N LEU A 69 -5.89 -4.37 -3.44
CA LEU A 69 -7.34 -4.48 -3.28
C LEU A 69 -8.11 -4.39 -4.59
N LEU A 70 -7.55 -3.81 -5.66
CA LEU A 70 -8.27 -3.59 -6.92
C LEU A 70 -8.90 -4.88 -7.47
N ILE A 71 -8.16 -5.99 -7.47
CA ILE A 71 -8.66 -7.25 -8.01
C ILE A 71 -9.85 -7.80 -7.19
N TYR A 72 -9.79 -7.66 -5.88
CA TYR A 72 -10.89 -8.10 -5.01
C TYR A 72 -12.12 -7.22 -5.21
N LEU A 73 -11.96 -5.90 -5.27
CA LEU A 73 -13.06 -4.98 -5.53
C LEU A 73 -13.70 -5.20 -6.89
N ALA A 74 -12.91 -5.61 -7.88
CA ALA A 74 -13.42 -5.94 -9.21
C ALA A 74 -14.39 -7.14 -9.21
N THR A 75 -14.29 -8.03 -8.21
CA THR A 75 -15.18 -9.18 -8.06
C THR A 75 -16.43 -8.89 -7.22
N VAL A 76 -16.46 -7.76 -6.51
CA VAL A 76 -17.61 -7.36 -5.69
C VAL A 76 -18.58 -6.54 -6.54
N PRO A 77 -19.88 -6.90 -6.59
CA PRO A 77 -20.88 -6.13 -7.35
C PRO A 77 -21.05 -4.70 -6.84
N GLY A 78 -21.42 -3.80 -7.74
CA GLY A 78 -21.78 -2.43 -7.44
C GLY A 78 -20.59 -1.47 -7.35
N LYS A 79 -20.89 -0.24 -6.98
CA LYS A 79 -19.91 0.83 -6.84
C LYS A 79 -19.11 0.67 -5.55
N GLN A 80 -17.78 0.70 -5.68
CA GLN A 80 -16.83 0.70 -4.57
C GLN A 80 -15.96 1.95 -4.64
N GLN A 81 -15.56 2.49 -3.48
CA GLN A 81 -14.71 3.67 -3.41
C GLN A 81 -13.80 3.63 -2.20
N PHE A 82 -12.56 4.07 -2.38
CA PHE A 82 -11.60 4.28 -1.29
C PHE A 82 -10.62 5.39 -1.62
N THR A 83 -9.92 5.89 -0.59
CA THR A 83 -8.82 6.83 -0.72
C THR A 83 -7.50 6.15 -0.46
N THR A 84 -6.45 6.54 -1.19
CA THR A 84 -5.09 6.04 -1.02
C THR A 84 -4.13 7.17 -0.73
N SER A 85 -3.11 6.89 0.07
CA SER A 85 -2.07 7.86 0.41
C SER A 85 -1.21 8.28 -0.78
N LYS A 86 -1.14 7.43 -1.81
CA LYS A 86 -0.34 7.71 -3.00
C LYS A 86 -0.89 6.96 -4.22
N VAL A 87 -1.11 7.69 -5.29
CA VAL A 87 -1.37 7.10 -6.61
C VAL A 87 -0.04 6.63 -7.18
N THR A 88 0.11 5.33 -7.37
CA THR A 88 1.34 4.72 -7.89
C THR A 88 1.15 4.23 -9.32
N GLN A 89 2.25 4.04 -10.03
CA GLN A 89 2.21 3.42 -11.36
C GLN A 89 1.64 1.99 -11.31
N HIS A 90 1.91 1.26 -10.21
CA HIS A 90 1.33 -0.07 -9.98
C HIS A 90 -0.20 -0.01 -9.90
N LEU A 91 -0.75 0.94 -9.13
CA LEU A 91 -2.20 1.14 -9.01
C LEU A 91 -2.84 1.39 -10.39
N LEU A 92 -2.25 2.29 -11.17
CA LEU A 92 -2.75 2.64 -12.51
C LEU A 92 -2.68 1.44 -13.46
N THR A 93 -1.55 0.74 -13.48
CA THR A 93 -1.34 -0.43 -14.34
C THR A 93 -2.27 -1.57 -13.96
N ASN A 94 -2.42 -1.88 -12.67
CA ASN A 94 -3.33 -2.93 -12.18
C ASN A 94 -4.78 -2.62 -12.57
N GLY A 95 -5.24 -1.39 -12.36
CA GLY A 95 -6.59 -0.98 -12.78
C GLY A 95 -6.80 -1.18 -14.28
N TRP A 96 -5.88 -0.72 -15.10
CA TRP A 96 -5.94 -0.88 -16.56
C TRP A 96 -5.95 -2.35 -16.99
N VAL A 97 -5.11 -3.21 -16.37
CA VAL A 97 -5.07 -4.64 -16.69
C VAL A 97 -6.38 -5.33 -16.31
N ILE A 98 -6.88 -5.09 -15.10
CA ILE A 98 -8.13 -5.71 -14.62
C ILE A 98 -9.31 -5.38 -15.54
N GLU A 99 -9.40 -4.14 -16.03
CA GLU A 99 -10.42 -3.71 -16.99
C GLU A 99 -10.38 -4.45 -18.34
N LYS A 100 -9.26 -5.13 -18.67
CA LYS A 100 -9.17 -5.96 -19.89
C LYS A 100 -9.80 -7.33 -19.73
N PHE A 101 -9.94 -7.79 -18.48
CA PHE A 101 -10.41 -9.15 -18.19
C PHE A 101 -11.78 -9.18 -17.50
N LEU A 102 -12.17 -8.13 -16.80
CA LEU A 102 -13.41 -8.05 -16.02
C LEU A 102 -14.27 -6.86 -16.48
N PRO A 103 -15.61 -7.01 -16.41
CA PRO A 103 -16.55 -5.95 -16.83
C PRO A 103 -16.66 -4.85 -15.77
N VAL A 104 -15.56 -4.18 -15.49
CA VAL A 104 -15.48 -3.10 -14.50
C VAL A 104 -14.72 -1.91 -15.07
N LYS A 105 -14.90 -0.75 -14.45
CA LYS A 105 -14.13 0.47 -14.70
C LYS A 105 -13.61 1.06 -13.41
N PHE A 106 -12.36 1.48 -13.42
CA PHE A 106 -11.72 2.22 -12.35
C PHE A 106 -11.53 3.68 -12.78
N LYS A 107 -12.03 4.59 -11.97
CA LYS A 107 -11.69 6.01 -12.05
C LYS A 107 -10.74 6.32 -10.92
N ILE A 108 -9.52 6.70 -11.24
CA ILE A 108 -8.46 7.05 -10.28
C ILE A 108 -8.23 8.55 -10.42
N GLU A 109 -8.50 9.28 -9.35
CA GLU A 109 -8.32 10.74 -9.25
C GLU A 109 -7.14 11.03 -8.33
N GLY A 110 -6.29 11.93 -8.74
CA GLY A 110 -5.05 12.33 -8.06
C GLY A 110 -3.84 12.21 -8.98
N GLY A 111 -2.84 13.05 -8.74
CA GLY A 111 -1.57 13.02 -9.47
C GLY A 111 -0.70 11.81 -9.09
N LEU A 112 0.14 11.36 -10.01
CA LEU A 112 1.12 10.31 -9.73
C LEU A 112 2.03 10.74 -8.57
N GLY A 113 2.17 9.90 -7.55
CA GLY A 113 2.93 10.19 -6.35
C GLY A 113 2.19 10.98 -5.27
N GLU A 114 0.94 11.39 -5.53
CA GLU A 114 0.10 12.16 -4.61
C GLU A 114 -1.06 11.32 -4.07
N PRO A 115 -1.71 11.75 -2.98
CA PRO A 115 -2.94 11.12 -2.51
C PRO A 115 -4.03 11.13 -3.59
N GLY A 116 -4.88 10.10 -3.58
CA GLY A 116 -5.93 10.00 -4.57
C GLY A 116 -7.16 9.22 -4.11
N THR A 117 -8.15 9.20 -4.98
CA THR A 117 -9.40 8.47 -4.78
C THR A 117 -9.58 7.47 -5.92
N VAL A 118 -9.96 6.26 -5.56
CA VAL A 118 -10.28 5.19 -6.49
C VAL A 118 -11.77 4.89 -6.43
N VAL A 119 -12.43 4.91 -7.57
CA VAL A 119 -13.83 4.54 -7.73
C VAL A 119 -13.93 3.40 -8.73
N LYS A 120 -14.45 2.27 -8.28
CA LYS A 120 -14.78 1.13 -9.16
C LYS A 120 -16.28 1.13 -9.45
N ARG A 121 -16.64 0.84 -10.70
CA ARG A 121 -18.02 0.65 -11.16
C ARG A 121 -18.10 -0.58 -12.05
N ASP A 122 -19.24 -1.25 -12.00
CA ASP A 122 -19.57 -2.27 -13.00
C ASP A 122 -19.93 -1.59 -14.34
N ILE A 123 -19.61 -2.27 -15.41
CA ILE A 123 -20.03 -1.87 -16.76
C ILE A 123 -21.40 -2.44 -17.06
#